data_a1542d40b0e2b2dc62654d32af7fd6a9
#
_entry.id   a1542d40b0e2b2dc62654d32af7fd6a9
#
_cell.length_a   1.000
_cell.length_b   1.000
_cell.length_c   1.000
_cell.angle_alpha   90.00
_cell.angle_beta   90.00
_cell.angle_gamma   90.00
#
_symmetry.space_group_name_H-M   'P 1'
#
loop_
_entity.id
_entity.type
_entity.pdbx_description
1 polymer ?
#
loop_
_entity_poly.entity_id
_entity_poly.type
_entity_poly.pdbx_seq_one_letter_code
_entity_poly.pdbx_strand_id
1 'polypeptide(L)'
;MTTFGTGTPLAAEVLARRETLPLKPMPVTLTGTEFALVPLDLARDAAILHARSNGEPIALGERVVAAYDAEALIWRFLLDGPFADLAGLAEYLQKQIVAPNGLCLCVRERATGTPVGVVNYINNVPEHLKIELGSIWYSPIAQRTNANLEATTLLLRHVFALGYRRVEWKCDALNLRSRKAALRMGFRFEGIQDAHFIIKGRNRDTAWFRILNHEWPTVEARLTALLARTSPTDAPTPRA
;
A
#
# COMPACT_ATOMS: atom_id res chain seq x y z
N MET A 1 7.98 46.55 -6.48
CA MET A 1 6.98 45.49 -6.68
C MET A 1 7.71 44.21 -6.97
N THR A 2 7.72 43.25 -6.04
CA THR A 2 8.35 41.94 -6.23
C THR A 2 7.41 41.17 -7.17
N THR A 3 7.82 40.94 -8.42
CA THR A 3 7.10 40.07 -9.34
C THR A 3 7.28 38.64 -8.86
N PHE A 4 6.25 38.04 -8.30
CA PHE A 4 6.25 36.58 -8.04
C PHE A 4 6.25 35.87 -9.39
N GLY A 5 7.29 35.10 -9.68
CA GLY A 5 7.36 34.31 -10.89
C GLY A 5 6.27 33.22 -10.90
N THR A 6 5.74 32.91 -12.07
CA THR A 6 4.89 31.75 -12.27
C THR A 6 5.74 30.47 -12.25
N GLY A 7 5.15 29.33 -11.86
CA GLY A 7 5.84 28.04 -11.87
C GLY A 7 6.36 27.68 -13.27
N THR A 8 7.33 26.77 -13.34
CA THR A 8 7.90 26.29 -14.62
C THR A 8 6.82 25.56 -15.43
N PRO A 9 6.61 25.91 -16.71
CA PRO A 9 5.70 25.19 -17.58
C PRO A 9 6.08 23.72 -17.71
N LEU A 10 5.09 22.86 -17.82
CA LEU A 10 5.29 21.43 -18.07
C LEU A 10 5.33 21.17 -19.58
N ALA A 11 6.10 20.16 -19.99
CA ALA A 11 6.12 19.70 -21.36
C ALA A 11 4.73 19.19 -21.82
N ALA A 12 4.40 19.36 -23.10
CA ALA A 12 3.11 19.03 -23.66
C ALA A 12 2.75 17.55 -23.49
N GLU A 13 3.72 16.64 -23.64
CA GLU A 13 3.55 15.21 -23.45
C GLU A 13 3.25 14.82 -22.00
N VAL A 14 3.73 15.59 -21.02
CA VAL A 14 3.35 15.43 -19.62
C VAL A 14 1.90 15.85 -19.41
N LEU A 15 1.51 16.99 -20.00
CA LEU A 15 0.13 17.49 -19.90
C LEU A 15 -0.87 16.55 -20.57
N ALA A 16 -0.51 15.95 -21.72
CA ALA A 16 -1.36 15.00 -22.44
C ALA A 16 -1.72 13.74 -21.59
N ARG A 17 -0.85 13.35 -20.66
CA ARG A 17 -1.15 12.22 -19.74
C ARG A 17 -2.37 12.46 -18.87
N ARG A 18 -2.70 13.70 -18.57
CA ARG A 18 -3.88 14.08 -17.77
C ARG A 18 -5.19 13.63 -18.41
N GLU A 19 -5.22 13.59 -19.74
CA GLU A 19 -6.41 13.24 -20.51
C GLU A 19 -6.54 11.72 -20.74
N THR A 20 -5.45 10.98 -20.56
CA THR A 20 -5.41 9.53 -20.81
C THR A 20 -5.60 8.68 -19.56
N LEU A 21 -5.35 9.24 -18.38
CA LEU A 21 -5.52 8.51 -17.12
C LEU A 21 -6.97 8.58 -16.64
N PRO A 22 -7.64 7.43 -16.40
CA PRO A 22 -9.01 7.42 -15.89
C PRO A 22 -9.05 7.83 -14.40
N LEU A 23 -10.17 8.43 -13.97
CA LEU A 23 -10.39 8.75 -12.55
C LEU A 23 -10.37 7.48 -11.70
N LYS A 24 -11.07 6.42 -12.11
CA LYS A 24 -10.96 5.10 -11.48
C LYS A 24 -9.84 4.33 -12.15
N PRO A 25 -8.73 4.01 -11.43
CA PRO A 25 -7.66 3.20 -12.01
C PRO A 25 -8.19 1.89 -12.55
N MET A 26 -7.68 1.48 -13.72
CA MET A 26 -8.10 0.24 -14.36
C MET A 26 -7.66 -0.97 -13.53
N PRO A 27 -8.50 -2.02 -13.43
CA PRO A 27 -8.11 -3.26 -12.79
C PRO A 27 -6.83 -3.83 -13.40
N VAL A 28 -5.90 -4.24 -12.55
CA VAL A 28 -4.60 -4.78 -12.96
C VAL A 28 -4.18 -5.92 -12.05
N THR A 29 -3.51 -6.92 -12.61
CA THR A 29 -2.78 -7.94 -11.88
C THR A 29 -1.29 -7.63 -11.97
N LEU A 30 -0.64 -7.48 -10.82
CA LEU A 30 0.80 -7.22 -10.72
C LEU A 30 1.47 -8.43 -10.07
N THR A 31 2.42 -9.05 -10.78
CA THR A 31 3.05 -10.28 -10.33
C THR A 31 4.51 -10.02 -9.96
N GLY A 32 4.84 -10.32 -8.72
CA GLY A 32 6.21 -10.29 -8.19
C GLY A 32 6.82 -11.68 -8.05
N THR A 33 7.86 -11.80 -7.26
CA THR A 33 8.55 -13.07 -7.00
C THR A 33 7.77 -13.92 -5.99
N GLU A 34 7.47 -13.35 -4.82
CA GLU A 34 6.80 -14.05 -3.72
C GLU A 34 5.31 -13.72 -3.63
N PHE A 35 4.90 -12.54 -4.09
CA PHE A 35 3.54 -12.05 -3.98
C PHE A 35 2.98 -11.60 -5.32
N ALA A 36 1.65 -11.66 -5.42
CA ALA A 36 0.88 -11.09 -6.53
C ALA A 36 -0.21 -10.17 -5.97
N LEU A 37 -0.48 -9.09 -6.68
CA LEU A 37 -1.57 -8.17 -6.40
C LEU A 37 -2.65 -8.38 -7.45
N VAL A 38 -3.84 -8.74 -7.04
CA VAL A 38 -4.97 -8.99 -7.94
C VAL A 38 -6.16 -8.12 -7.53
N PRO A 39 -7.05 -7.71 -8.44
CA PRO A 39 -8.29 -7.04 -8.06
C PRO A 39 -9.00 -7.84 -6.97
N LEU A 40 -9.36 -7.17 -5.87
CA LEU A 40 -10.03 -7.81 -4.75
C LEU A 40 -11.44 -8.25 -5.17
N ASP A 41 -11.77 -9.50 -4.88
CA ASP A 41 -13.06 -10.12 -5.12
C ASP A 41 -13.62 -10.61 -3.79
N LEU A 42 -14.78 -10.09 -3.37
CA LEU A 42 -15.33 -10.41 -2.05
C LEU A 42 -15.72 -11.88 -1.91
N ALA A 43 -16.29 -12.48 -2.95
CA ALA A 43 -16.71 -13.88 -2.89
C ALA A 43 -15.51 -14.82 -2.72
N ARG A 44 -14.41 -14.50 -3.37
CA ARG A 44 -13.18 -15.28 -3.33
C ARG A 44 -12.31 -15.00 -2.10
N ASP A 45 -12.22 -13.73 -1.65
CA ASP A 45 -11.15 -13.28 -0.76
C ASP A 45 -11.62 -12.96 0.66
N ALA A 46 -12.87 -12.48 0.84
CA ALA A 46 -13.28 -11.85 2.09
C ALA A 46 -13.24 -12.80 3.29
N ALA A 47 -13.70 -14.05 3.14
CA ALA A 47 -13.72 -15.01 4.24
C ALA A 47 -12.29 -15.34 4.73
N ILE A 48 -11.34 -15.50 3.80
CA ILE A 48 -9.95 -15.78 4.14
C ILE A 48 -9.28 -14.55 4.78
N LEU A 49 -9.55 -13.36 4.25
CA LEU A 49 -9.03 -12.11 4.79
C LEU A 49 -9.57 -11.86 6.21
N HIS A 50 -10.85 -12.15 6.47
CA HIS A 50 -11.43 -12.04 7.81
C HIS A 50 -10.76 -13.01 8.79
N ALA A 51 -10.67 -14.29 8.46
CA ALA A 51 -10.02 -15.29 9.31
C ALA A 51 -8.54 -14.97 9.61
N ARG A 52 -7.91 -14.10 8.81
CA ARG A 52 -6.50 -13.71 8.97
C ARG A 52 -6.30 -12.31 9.54
N SER A 53 -7.37 -11.66 9.98
CA SER A 53 -7.32 -10.30 10.52
C SER A 53 -8.20 -10.07 11.76
N ASN A 54 -8.82 -11.12 12.27
CA ASN A 54 -9.79 -11.07 13.37
C ASN A 54 -9.22 -11.38 14.77
N GLY A 55 -7.92 -11.67 14.88
CA GLY A 55 -7.26 -11.98 16.17
C GLY A 55 -7.06 -13.47 16.44
N GLU A 56 -7.71 -14.34 15.68
CA GLU A 56 -7.59 -15.80 15.82
C GLU A 56 -6.23 -16.32 15.34
N PRO A 57 -5.80 -17.51 15.81
CA PRO A 57 -4.58 -18.13 15.35
C PRO A 57 -4.56 -18.36 13.83
N ILE A 58 -3.40 -18.20 13.21
CA ILE A 58 -3.24 -18.35 11.76
C ILE A 58 -2.17 -19.39 11.48
N ALA A 59 -2.45 -20.31 10.53
CA ALA A 59 -1.46 -21.20 9.95
C ALA A 59 -1.40 -21.00 8.43
N LEU A 60 -0.17 -21.00 7.87
CA LEU A 60 0.09 -20.93 6.43
C LEU A 60 1.41 -21.65 6.11
N GLY A 61 1.31 -22.84 5.56
CA GLY A 61 2.46 -23.76 5.46
C GLY A 61 3.03 -24.07 6.85
N GLU A 62 4.32 -23.92 7.02
CA GLU A 62 5.01 -24.12 8.31
C GLU A 62 4.93 -22.91 9.25
N ARG A 63 4.46 -21.75 8.75
CA ARG A 63 4.35 -20.54 9.56
C ARG A 63 3.08 -20.56 10.38
N VAL A 64 3.21 -20.26 11.65
CA VAL A 64 2.09 -20.18 12.62
C VAL A 64 2.18 -18.87 13.38
N VAL A 65 1.03 -18.25 13.58
CA VAL A 65 0.84 -17.09 14.46
C VAL A 65 -0.20 -17.50 15.50
N ALA A 66 0.11 -17.38 16.77
CA ALA A 66 -0.85 -17.58 17.86
C ALA A 66 -1.93 -16.51 17.84
N ALA A 67 -2.96 -16.66 18.67
CA ALA A 67 -3.97 -15.61 18.86
C ALA A 67 -3.32 -14.27 19.21
N TYR A 68 -3.84 -13.18 18.65
CA TYR A 68 -3.22 -11.85 18.71
C TYR A 68 -4.26 -10.74 18.87
N ASP A 69 -3.81 -9.60 19.36
CA ASP A 69 -4.62 -8.37 19.39
C ASP A 69 -4.71 -7.77 17.97
N ALA A 70 -5.85 -7.98 17.32
CA ALA A 70 -6.10 -7.51 15.96
C ALA A 70 -6.07 -5.97 15.87
N GLU A 71 -6.59 -5.27 16.88
CA GLU A 71 -6.52 -3.79 16.95
C GLU A 71 -5.06 -3.35 16.97
N ALA A 72 -4.25 -3.90 17.86
CA ALA A 72 -2.84 -3.48 18.02
C ALA A 72 -1.99 -3.79 16.79
N LEU A 73 -2.18 -4.94 16.16
CA LEU A 73 -1.32 -5.39 15.06
C LEU A 73 -1.75 -4.91 13.69
N ILE A 74 -3.06 -4.68 13.46
CA ILE A 74 -3.60 -4.36 12.13
C ILE A 74 -4.38 -3.04 12.16
N TRP A 75 -5.42 -2.94 12.99
CA TRP A 75 -6.52 -1.99 12.80
C TRP A 75 -6.35 -0.64 13.51
N ARG A 76 -5.42 -0.52 14.47
CA ARG A 76 -5.26 0.68 15.31
C ARG A 76 -5.20 2.00 14.54
N PHE A 77 -4.50 2.01 13.42
CA PHE A 77 -4.25 3.22 12.63
C PHE A 77 -5.03 3.26 11.30
N LEU A 78 -5.93 2.31 11.09
CA LEU A 78 -6.85 2.30 9.96
C LEU A 78 -8.15 3.03 10.34
N LEU A 79 -8.91 3.45 9.33
CA LEU A 79 -10.12 4.23 9.52
C LEU A 79 -11.20 3.43 10.26
N ASP A 80 -11.25 2.12 10.00
CA ASP A 80 -12.23 1.18 10.53
C ASP A 80 -11.54 -0.07 11.10
N GLY A 81 -12.36 -0.98 11.67
CA GLY A 81 -11.91 -2.24 12.27
C GLY A 81 -11.45 -2.07 13.74
N PRO A 82 -11.14 -3.18 14.44
CA PRO A 82 -11.31 -4.54 13.95
C PRO A 82 -12.78 -4.90 13.68
N PHE A 83 -13.00 -5.92 12.83
CA PHE A 83 -14.36 -6.36 12.46
C PHE A 83 -14.70 -7.64 13.22
N ALA A 84 -15.85 -7.62 13.91
CA ALA A 84 -16.33 -8.74 14.71
C ALA A 84 -16.72 -9.95 13.84
N ASP A 85 -17.16 -9.69 12.61
CA ASP A 85 -17.64 -10.72 11.70
C ASP A 85 -17.24 -10.44 10.24
N LEU A 86 -17.49 -11.43 9.39
CA LEU A 86 -17.23 -11.36 7.95
C LEU A 86 -18.03 -10.26 7.26
N ALA A 87 -19.27 -10.01 7.70
CA ALA A 87 -20.15 -9.04 7.05
C ALA A 87 -19.59 -7.62 7.20
N GLY A 88 -19.12 -7.26 8.40
CA GLY A 88 -18.48 -5.97 8.67
C GLY A 88 -17.22 -5.76 7.83
N LEU A 89 -16.34 -6.78 7.73
CA LEU A 89 -15.17 -6.69 6.86
C LEU A 89 -15.56 -6.56 5.38
N ALA A 90 -16.55 -7.35 4.93
CA ALA A 90 -16.99 -7.30 3.54
C ALA A 90 -17.58 -5.93 3.17
N GLU A 91 -18.37 -5.32 4.05
CA GLU A 91 -18.88 -3.95 3.86
C GLU A 91 -17.73 -2.93 3.75
N TYR A 92 -16.74 -3.01 4.63
CA TYR A 92 -15.55 -2.15 4.57
C TYR A 92 -14.79 -2.30 3.26
N LEU A 93 -14.55 -3.54 2.81
CA LEU A 93 -13.85 -3.81 1.56
C LEU A 93 -14.69 -3.38 0.35
N GLN A 94 -16.01 -3.57 0.38
CA GLN A 94 -16.91 -3.13 -0.69
C GLN A 94 -16.81 -1.63 -0.94
N LYS A 95 -16.74 -0.81 0.12
CA LYS A 95 -16.57 0.65 -0.01
C LYS A 95 -15.28 1.01 -0.76
N GLN A 96 -14.20 0.24 -0.54
CA GLN A 96 -12.93 0.45 -1.25
C GLN A 96 -12.99 -0.01 -2.70
N ILE A 97 -13.66 -1.14 -2.98
CA ILE A 97 -13.85 -1.65 -4.36
C ILE A 97 -14.62 -0.66 -5.22
N VAL A 98 -15.69 -0.08 -4.69
CA VAL A 98 -16.56 0.85 -5.46
C VAL A 98 -16.07 2.29 -5.46
N ALA A 99 -15.01 2.62 -4.71
CA ALA A 99 -14.47 3.98 -4.65
C ALA A 99 -14.20 4.52 -6.07
N PRO A 100 -14.70 5.72 -6.42
CA PRO A 100 -14.65 6.21 -7.80
C PRO A 100 -13.22 6.58 -8.26
N ASN A 101 -12.33 6.83 -7.33
CA ASN A 101 -10.95 7.27 -7.57
C ASN A 101 -9.92 6.35 -6.89
N GLY A 102 -10.24 5.07 -6.78
CA GLY A 102 -9.40 4.07 -6.14
C GLY A 102 -9.48 2.70 -6.81
N LEU A 103 -8.51 1.85 -6.48
CA LEU A 103 -8.45 0.45 -6.89
C LEU A 103 -7.99 -0.39 -5.71
N CYS A 104 -8.85 -1.30 -5.27
CA CYS A 104 -8.57 -2.21 -4.18
C CYS A 104 -7.98 -3.52 -4.71
N LEU A 105 -6.80 -3.89 -4.19
CA LEU A 105 -6.08 -5.08 -4.59
C LEU A 105 -5.85 -6.00 -3.39
N CYS A 106 -6.08 -7.28 -3.61
CA CYS A 106 -5.74 -8.36 -2.69
C CYS A 106 -4.28 -8.76 -2.90
N VAL A 107 -3.50 -8.79 -1.81
CA VAL A 107 -2.14 -9.33 -1.82
C VAL A 107 -2.21 -10.83 -1.57
N ARG A 108 -1.70 -11.62 -2.52
CA ARG A 108 -1.66 -13.07 -2.45
C ARG A 108 -0.22 -13.56 -2.41
N GLU A 109 0.06 -14.50 -1.51
CA GLU A 109 1.31 -15.26 -1.55
C GLU A 109 1.27 -16.22 -2.73
N ARG A 110 2.26 -16.18 -3.60
CA ARG A 110 2.24 -16.98 -4.84
C ARG A 110 2.38 -18.48 -4.60
N ALA A 111 3.18 -18.87 -3.62
CA ALA A 111 3.40 -20.28 -3.31
C ALA A 111 2.13 -21.03 -2.92
N THR A 112 1.21 -20.35 -2.21
CA THR A 112 -0.02 -20.95 -1.68
C THR A 112 -1.28 -20.43 -2.36
N GLY A 113 -1.19 -19.36 -3.16
CA GLY A 113 -2.33 -18.64 -3.71
C GLY A 113 -3.17 -17.91 -2.65
N THR A 114 -2.71 -17.85 -1.40
CA THR A 114 -3.51 -17.41 -0.26
C THR A 114 -3.52 -15.89 -0.11
N PRO A 115 -4.69 -15.24 0.12
CA PRO A 115 -4.80 -13.86 0.54
C PRO A 115 -4.09 -13.60 1.87
N VAL A 116 -3.22 -12.58 1.91
CA VAL A 116 -2.45 -12.22 3.10
C VAL A 116 -2.52 -10.73 3.46
N GLY A 117 -3.24 -9.94 2.68
CA GLY A 117 -3.41 -8.51 2.94
C GLY A 117 -4.15 -7.78 1.82
N VAL A 118 -4.29 -6.49 2.01
CA VAL A 118 -4.96 -5.58 1.07
C VAL A 118 -4.09 -4.35 0.88
N VAL A 119 -3.99 -3.90 -0.36
CA VAL A 119 -3.33 -2.65 -0.74
C VAL A 119 -4.22 -1.88 -1.70
N ASN A 120 -4.16 -0.56 -1.66
CA ASN A 120 -5.02 0.25 -2.52
C ASN A 120 -4.24 1.38 -3.19
N TYR A 121 -4.67 1.71 -4.40
CA TYR A 121 -4.61 3.08 -4.91
C TYR A 121 -5.83 3.82 -4.39
N ILE A 122 -5.63 5.01 -3.86
CA ILE A 122 -6.70 5.90 -3.37
C ILE A 122 -6.39 7.32 -3.80
N ASN A 123 -7.36 8.21 -3.68
CA ASN A 123 -7.18 9.64 -3.95
C ASN A 123 -6.48 9.91 -5.30
N ASN A 124 -6.85 9.13 -6.32
CA ASN A 124 -6.37 9.36 -7.67
C ASN A 124 -6.91 10.68 -8.22
N VAL A 125 -6.01 11.54 -8.68
CA VAL A 125 -6.30 12.85 -9.27
C VAL A 125 -5.54 12.96 -10.60
N PRO A 126 -6.09 12.43 -11.70
CA PRO A 126 -5.44 12.41 -13.01
C PRO A 126 -5.05 13.80 -13.50
N GLU A 127 -5.88 14.80 -13.27
CA GLU A 127 -5.62 16.21 -13.67
C GLU A 127 -4.32 16.77 -13.04
N HIS A 128 -3.85 16.20 -11.93
CA HIS A 128 -2.60 16.56 -11.28
C HIS A 128 -1.52 15.47 -11.42
N LEU A 129 -1.82 14.38 -12.12
CA LEU A 129 -0.95 13.20 -12.28
C LEU A 129 -0.44 12.71 -10.93
N LYS A 130 -1.32 12.65 -9.94
CA LYS A 130 -1.01 12.18 -8.59
C LYS A 130 -1.94 11.09 -8.12
N ILE A 131 -1.40 10.17 -7.32
CA ILE A 131 -2.13 9.06 -6.73
C ILE A 131 -1.53 8.73 -5.36
N GLU A 132 -2.32 8.16 -4.47
CA GLU A 132 -1.86 7.76 -3.14
C GLU A 132 -1.90 6.24 -2.98
N LEU A 133 -0.90 5.69 -2.29
CA LEU A 133 -0.92 4.34 -1.74
C LEU A 133 -1.46 4.40 -0.32
N GLY A 134 -2.61 3.79 -0.07
CA GLY A 134 -3.28 3.89 1.23
C GLY A 134 -4.15 2.70 1.59
N SER A 135 -4.78 2.74 2.76
CA SER A 135 -5.61 1.65 3.29
C SER A 135 -4.92 0.28 3.21
N ILE A 136 -3.60 0.27 3.51
CA ILE A 136 -2.73 -0.90 3.39
C ILE A 136 -2.70 -1.64 4.72
N TRP A 137 -2.97 -2.94 4.67
CA TRP A 137 -2.81 -3.79 5.83
C TRP A 137 -2.43 -5.22 5.42
N TYR A 138 -1.74 -5.90 6.33
CA TYR A 138 -1.30 -7.28 6.16
C TYR A 138 -1.68 -8.09 7.38
N SER A 139 -2.11 -9.33 7.13
CA SER A 139 -2.22 -10.35 8.16
C SER A 139 -0.88 -10.51 8.91
N PRO A 140 -0.89 -10.77 10.21
CA PRO A 140 0.35 -10.99 10.97
C PRO A 140 1.27 -12.06 10.37
N ILE A 141 0.73 -13.05 9.68
CA ILE A 141 1.50 -14.10 8.99
C ILE A 141 2.39 -13.57 7.86
N ALA A 142 2.02 -12.41 7.28
CA ALA A 142 2.79 -11.74 6.22
C ALA A 142 3.58 -10.52 6.73
N GLN A 143 3.38 -10.10 7.99
CA GLN A 143 4.18 -9.04 8.58
C GLN A 143 5.63 -9.51 8.78
N ARG A 144 6.60 -8.60 8.63
CA ARG A 144 8.06 -8.89 8.71
C ARG A 144 8.58 -9.83 7.61
N THR A 145 7.78 -10.06 6.57
CA THR A 145 8.21 -10.70 5.31
C THR A 145 8.45 -9.62 4.24
N ASN A 146 8.71 -10.04 3.00
CA ASN A 146 8.82 -9.13 1.85
C ASN A 146 7.47 -8.59 1.35
N ALA A 147 6.32 -9.02 1.89
CA ALA A 147 5.01 -8.71 1.36
C ALA A 147 4.79 -7.20 1.12
N ASN A 148 5.06 -6.37 2.13
CA ASN A 148 4.90 -4.92 1.97
C ASN A 148 5.92 -4.30 1.01
N LEU A 149 7.17 -4.76 1.05
CA LEU A 149 8.23 -4.23 0.18
C LEU A 149 7.96 -4.57 -1.28
N GLU A 150 7.63 -5.82 -1.58
CA GLU A 150 7.35 -6.26 -2.93
C GLU A 150 6.05 -5.67 -3.48
N ALA A 151 4.97 -5.70 -2.69
CA ALA A 151 3.71 -5.10 -3.09
C ALA A 151 3.85 -3.60 -3.40
N THR A 152 4.51 -2.83 -2.52
CA THR A 152 4.75 -1.41 -2.77
C THR A 152 5.61 -1.17 -3.99
N THR A 153 6.65 -1.99 -4.23
CA THR A 153 7.49 -1.90 -5.42
C THR A 153 6.68 -2.11 -6.70
N LEU A 154 5.82 -3.13 -6.72
CA LEU A 154 4.93 -3.41 -7.85
C LEU A 154 3.96 -2.26 -8.13
N LEU A 155 3.34 -1.71 -7.08
CA LEU A 155 2.44 -0.56 -7.20
C LEU A 155 3.16 0.67 -7.76
N LEU A 156 4.34 0.98 -7.26
CA LEU A 156 5.14 2.12 -7.71
C LEU A 156 5.58 1.96 -9.17
N ARG A 157 6.08 0.78 -9.56
CA ARG A 157 6.43 0.47 -10.96
C ARG A 157 5.26 0.73 -11.90
N HIS A 158 4.09 0.23 -11.52
CA HIS A 158 2.89 0.36 -12.34
C HIS A 158 2.51 1.83 -12.55
N VAL A 159 2.40 2.63 -11.49
CA VAL A 159 1.93 4.01 -11.63
C VAL A 159 2.95 4.93 -12.29
N PHE A 160 4.25 4.74 -12.04
CA PHE A 160 5.28 5.53 -12.75
C PHE A 160 5.37 5.15 -14.23
N ALA A 161 5.15 3.88 -14.60
CA ALA A 161 5.04 3.46 -16.00
C ALA A 161 3.82 4.10 -16.70
N LEU A 162 2.72 4.32 -15.99
CA LEU A 162 1.54 5.05 -16.47
C LEU A 162 1.78 6.57 -16.62
N GLY A 163 2.89 7.10 -16.07
CA GLY A 163 3.25 8.51 -16.19
C GLY A 163 2.76 9.42 -15.06
N TYR A 164 2.38 8.85 -13.93
CA TYR A 164 2.14 9.66 -12.74
C TYR A 164 3.39 10.43 -12.34
N ARG A 165 3.22 11.69 -11.89
CA ARG A 165 4.32 12.55 -11.48
C ARG A 165 4.61 12.48 -9.99
N ARG A 166 3.59 12.09 -9.20
CA ARG A 166 3.65 12.08 -7.74
C ARG A 166 2.88 10.90 -7.19
N VAL A 167 3.53 10.13 -6.37
CA VAL A 167 2.90 9.08 -5.55
C VAL A 167 2.98 9.49 -4.09
N GLU A 168 1.84 9.50 -3.44
CA GLU A 168 1.69 9.91 -2.04
C GLU A 168 1.58 8.69 -1.11
N TRP A 169 2.02 8.88 0.11
CA TRP A 169 1.80 7.98 1.24
C TRP A 169 1.51 8.82 2.46
N LYS A 170 0.44 8.53 3.17
CA LYS A 170 0.16 9.18 4.43
C LYS A 170 -0.21 8.17 5.50
N CYS A 171 0.06 8.50 6.74
CA CYS A 171 -0.31 7.68 7.88
C CYS A 171 -0.54 8.57 9.11
N ASP A 172 -1.16 7.99 10.13
CA ASP A 172 -1.20 8.60 11.45
C ASP A 172 0.24 8.93 11.90
N ALA A 173 0.46 10.15 12.42
CA ALA A 173 1.77 10.61 12.86
C ALA A 173 2.35 9.72 13.98
N LEU A 174 1.51 9.05 14.77
CA LEU A 174 1.88 8.09 15.81
C LEU A 174 2.20 6.69 15.25
N ASN A 175 1.85 6.40 13.98
CA ASN A 175 2.14 5.12 13.36
C ASN A 175 3.60 5.01 12.92
N LEU A 176 4.50 4.82 13.89
CA LEU A 176 5.94 4.73 13.63
C LEU A 176 6.31 3.59 12.68
N ARG A 177 5.54 2.49 12.67
CA ARG A 177 5.76 1.37 11.72
C ARG A 177 5.56 1.82 10.29
N SER A 178 4.45 2.51 10.00
CA SER A 178 4.15 3.03 8.66
C SER A 178 5.14 4.12 8.23
N ARG A 179 5.50 5.05 9.13
CA ARG A 179 6.51 6.09 8.86
C ARG A 179 7.87 5.49 8.50
N LYS A 180 8.35 4.50 9.28
CA LYS A 180 9.60 3.79 8.99
C LYS A 180 9.54 3.02 7.68
N ALA A 181 8.40 2.39 7.37
CA ALA A 181 8.20 1.68 6.11
C ALA A 181 8.28 2.63 4.91
N ALA A 182 7.58 3.77 4.95
CA ALA A 182 7.63 4.78 3.89
C ALA A 182 9.07 5.25 3.62
N LEU A 183 9.82 5.63 4.67
CA LEU A 183 11.22 6.06 4.55
C LEU A 183 12.12 4.95 4.00
N ARG A 184 11.95 3.69 4.47
CA ARG A 184 12.69 2.54 3.95
C ARG A 184 12.43 2.32 2.47
N MET A 185 11.21 2.54 2.00
CA MET A 185 10.80 2.37 0.60
C MET A 185 11.14 3.58 -0.28
N GLY A 186 11.81 4.59 0.26
CA GLY A 186 12.32 5.73 -0.50
C GLY A 186 11.37 6.92 -0.58
N PHE A 187 10.23 6.87 0.09
CA PHE A 187 9.39 8.06 0.21
C PHE A 187 10.10 9.13 1.05
N ARG A 188 9.95 10.38 0.64
CA ARG A 188 10.44 11.55 1.39
C ARG A 188 9.33 12.12 2.25
N PHE A 189 9.66 12.43 3.50
CA PHE A 189 8.78 13.10 4.43
C PHE A 189 8.58 14.57 4.03
N GLU A 190 7.33 15.05 4.06
CA GLU A 190 6.98 16.43 3.73
C GLU A 190 6.52 17.23 4.95
N GLY A 191 5.94 16.60 5.94
CA GLY A 191 5.47 17.29 7.14
C GLY A 191 4.37 16.54 7.88
N ILE A 192 3.93 17.11 8.99
CA ILE A 192 2.76 16.66 9.75
C ILE A 192 1.67 17.72 9.59
N GLN A 193 0.49 17.28 9.31
CA GLN A 193 -0.73 18.08 9.30
C GLN A 193 -1.47 17.79 10.61
N ASP A 194 -1.47 18.77 11.50
CA ASP A 194 -2.08 18.65 12.82
C ASP A 194 -3.62 18.67 12.70
N ALA A 195 -4.28 17.95 13.61
CA ALA A 195 -5.75 17.86 13.70
C ALA A 195 -6.44 17.55 12.35
N HIS A 196 -5.81 16.73 11.49
CA HIS A 196 -6.25 16.50 10.12
C HIS A 196 -7.54 15.69 10.04
N PHE A 197 -7.70 14.69 10.89
CA PHE A 197 -8.89 13.83 10.92
C PHE A 197 -9.35 13.55 12.35
N ILE A 198 -10.61 13.15 12.47
CA ILE A 198 -11.14 12.47 13.66
C ILE A 198 -11.39 11.02 13.25
N ILE A 199 -10.63 10.08 13.82
CA ILE A 199 -10.72 8.64 13.51
C ILE A 199 -11.03 7.87 14.79
N LYS A 200 -12.10 7.05 14.78
CA LYS A 200 -12.55 6.26 15.93
C LYS A 200 -12.69 7.14 17.19
N GLY A 201 -13.22 8.38 17.02
CA GLY A 201 -13.42 9.36 18.10
C GLY A 201 -12.14 10.00 18.64
N ARG A 202 -10.99 9.86 17.95
CA ARG A 202 -9.70 10.40 18.38
C ARG A 202 -9.13 11.36 17.32
N ASN A 203 -8.38 12.35 17.80
CA ASN A 203 -7.58 13.21 16.92
C ASN A 203 -6.55 12.37 16.17
N ARG A 204 -6.38 12.65 14.90
CA ARG A 204 -5.34 12.10 14.04
C ARG A 204 -4.57 13.22 13.36
N ASP A 205 -3.34 13.40 13.75
CA ASP A 205 -2.35 14.15 12.99
C ASP A 205 -1.81 13.24 11.88
N THR A 206 -1.58 13.80 10.70
CA THR A 206 -1.19 13.00 9.53
C THR A 206 0.21 13.35 9.07
N ALA A 207 1.09 12.36 9.08
CA ALA A 207 2.41 12.44 8.47
C ALA A 207 2.31 12.18 6.96
N TRP A 208 2.83 13.10 6.15
CA TRP A 208 2.81 13.06 4.69
C TRP A 208 4.16 12.69 4.12
N PHE A 209 4.13 11.86 3.09
CA PHE A 209 5.31 11.39 2.35
C PHE A 209 5.00 11.33 0.86
N ARG A 210 6.05 11.42 0.03
CA ARG A 210 5.89 11.34 -1.43
C ARG A 210 7.12 10.76 -2.12
N ILE A 211 6.93 10.25 -3.35
CA ILE A 211 7.96 10.01 -4.36
C ILE A 211 7.56 10.77 -5.63
N LEU A 212 8.50 11.46 -6.25
CA LEU A 212 8.30 12.14 -7.53
C LEU A 212 8.88 11.31 -8.68
N ASN A 213 8.32 11.48 -9.87
CA ASN A 213 8.72 10.71 -11.06
C ASN A 213 10.21 10.80 -11.38
N HIS A 214 10.83 11.96 -11.21
CA HIS A 214 12.28 12.13 -11.46
C HIS A 214 13.17 11.45 -10.40
N GLU A 215 12.63 11.12 -9.24
CA GLU A 215 13.33 10.37 -8.18
C GLU A 215 13.18 8.85 -8.36
N TRP A 216 12.17 8.44 -9.12
CA TRP A 216 11.78 7.04 -9.26
C TRP A 216 12.91 6.12 -9.71
N PRO A 217 13.74 6.44 -10.73
CA PRO A 217 14.81 5.52 -11.14
C PRO A 217 15.77 5.15 -10.01
N THR A 218 16.12 6.12 -9.16
CA THR A 218 16.99 5.89 -7.99
C THR A 218 16.27 5.07 -6.91
N VAL A 219 14.99 5.36 -6.67
CA VAL A 219 14.17 4.62 -5.70
C VAL A 219 13.97 3.18 -6.17
N GLU A 220 13.66 2.96 -7.44
CA GLU A 220 13.48 1.62 -8.01
C GLU A 220 14.72 0.76 -7.89
N ALA A 221 15.89 1.29 -8.24
CA ALA A 221 17.17 0.58 -8.11
C ALA A 221 17.40 0.15 -6.65
N ARG A 222 17.13 1.04 -5.69
CA ARG A 222 17.21 0.73 -4.26
C ARG A 222 16.24 -0.36 -3.82
N LEU A 223 14.97 -0.28 -4.25
CA LEU A 223 13.94 -1.28 -3.90
C LEU A 223 14.29 -2.65 -4.48
N THR A 224 14.77 -2.70 -5.72
CA THR A 224 15.23 -3.92 -6.37
C THR A 224 16.39 -4.56 -5.61
N ALA A 225 17.37 -3.76 -5.18
CA ALA A 225 18.47 -4.25 -4.37
C ALA A 225 18.03 -4.76 -2.99
N LEU A 226 17.04 -4.11 -2.37
CA LEU A 226 16.47 -4.57 -1.09
C LEU A 226 15.75 -5.91 -1.25
N LEU A 227 14.96 -6.10 -2.30
CA LEU A 227 14.27 -7.35 -2.59
C LEU A 227 15.25 -8.50 -2.87
N ALA A 228 16.31 -8.25 -3.65
CA ALA A 228 17.32 -9.25 -3.93
C ALA A 228 18.04 -9.77 -2.66
N ARG A 229 18.27 -8.88 -1.67
CA ARG A 229 18.93 -9.25 -0.40
C ARG A 229 18.05 -10.05 0.56
N THR A 230 16.75 -10.02 0.39
CA THR A 230 15.77 -10.65 1.28
C THR A 230 15.13 -11.89 0.69
N SER A 231 15.45 -12.24 -0.57
CA SER A 231 14.96 -13.47 -1.21
C SER A 231 15.63 -14.70 -0.59
N PRO A 232 14.89 -15.81 -0.39
CA PRO A 232 15.37 -17.02 0.32
C PRO A 232 16.53 -17.76 -0.34
N THR A 233 17.00 -17.36 -1.52
CA THR A 233 18.05 -18.06 -2.29
C THR A 233 19.46 -17.93 -1.73
N ASP A 234 19.70 -17.10 -0.69
CA ASP A 234 21.02 -16.90 -0.08
C ASP A 234 21.10 -17.38 1.37
N ALA A 235 20.47 -18.51 1.71
CA ALA A 235 20.85 -19.20 2.93
C ALA A 235 22.27 -19.77 2.74
N PRO A 236 23.28 -19.38 3.56
CA PRO A 236 24.60 -19.97 3.46
C PRO A 236 24.50 -21.46 3.71
N THR A 237 25.01 -22.25 2.77
CA THR A 237 25.19 -23.70 2.93
C THR A 237 25.92 -23.96 4.26
N PRO A 238 25.41 -24.84 5.15
CA PRO A 238 26.13 -25.19 6.36
C PRO A 238 27.51 -25.70 5.96
N ARG A 239 28.58 -25.05 6.45
CA ARG A 239 29.92 -25.60 6.33
C ARG A 239 29.96 -26.89 7.13
N ALA A 240 30.28 -27.99 6.45
CA ALA A 240 30.55 -29.29 7.02
C ALA A 240 31.74 -29.26 7.97
#